data_49a72bf1f48a6d6d1fb23abd65363fd9
#
_entry.id   49a72bf1f48a6d6d1fb23abd65363fd9
#
_cell.length_a   1.000
_cell.length_b   1.000
_cell.length_c   1.000
_cell.angle_alpha   90.00
_cell.angle_beta   90.00
_cell.angle_gamma   90.00
#
_symmetry.space_group_name_H-M   'P 1'
#
loop_
_entity.id
_entity.type
_entity.pdbx_description
1 polymer ?
#
loop_
_entity_poly.entity_id
_entity_poly.type
_entity_poly.pdbx_seq_one_letter_code
_entity_poly.pdbx_strand_id
1 'polypeptide(L)'
;MTGYTDSDFQADKDSRKSTSGSVFILNGGVVVWRSIKQSCIADSTMEAEYVGACEASKEAVWLRKFLKYLEVVLNVDEPMTLYCDNSGDVANSKEPRSHKRSKHIERKYHLIREIVQRGDVEVKKISTVDKDFDQHRVGLGMKEYTHLL
;
A
#
# COMPACT_ATOMS: atom_id res chain seq x y z
N MET A 1 0.69 -11.53 -9.58
CA MET A 1 0.02 -10.23 -9.32
C MET A 1 0.91 -9.36 -8.47
N THR A 2 0.99 -8.08 -8.78
CA THR A 2 1.88 -7.13 -8.14
C THR A 2 1.12 -5.89 -7.72
N GLY A 3 1.34 -5.41 -6.51
CA GLY A 3 0.76 -4.19 -5.99
C GLY A 3 1.82 -3.11 -5.74
N TYR A 4 1.41 -1.86 -5.86
CA TYR A 4 2.21 -0.68 -5.53
C TYR A 4 1.41 0.23 -4.60
N THR A 5 2.06 0.78 -3.60
CA THR A 5 1.45 1.74 -2.69
C THR A 5 2.34 2.97 -2.52
N ASP A 6 1.70 4.10 -2.36
CA ASP A 6 2.32 5.39 -2.11
C ASP A 6 1.43 6.24 -1.21
N SER A 7 2.00 7.22 -0.54
CA SER A 7 1.26 8.14 0.31
C SER A 7 1.74 9.56 0.08
N ASP A 8 0.80 10.48 -0.01
CA ASP A 8 1.05 11.92 -0.04
C ASP A 8 0.74 12.51 1.33
N PHE A 9 1.83 12.82 2.07
CA PHE A 9 1.76 13.28 3.45
C PHE A 9 1.08 14.64 3.55
N GLN A 10 0.04 14.72 4.37
CA GLN A 10 -0.74 15.95 4.60
C GLN A 10 -1.20 16.65 3.31
N ALA A 11 -1.63 15.87 2.33
CA ALA A 11 -2.13 16.38 1.05
C ALA A 11 -3.31 17.35 1.22
N ASP A 12 -4.16 17.10 2.21
CA ASP A 12 -5.23 18.03 2.59
C ASP A 12 -4.75 18.97 3.69
N LYS A 13 -4.51 20.23 3.33
CA LYS A 13 -4.00 21.25 4.25
C LYS A 13 -4.99 21.62 5.36
N ASP A 14 -6.28 21.50 5.13
CA ASP A 14 -7.33 21.86 6.08
C ASP A 14 -7.50 20.79 7.16
N SER A 15 -7.59 19.52 6.78
CA SER A 15 -7.76 18.40 7.72
C SER A 15 -6.45 17.77 8.18
N ARG A 16 -5.32 18.12 7.57
CA ARG A 16 -3.99 17.49 7.74
C ARG A 16 -3.96 16.00 7.43
N LYS A 17 -4.96 15.50 6.75
CA LYS A 17 -5.01 14.09 6.34
C LYS A 17 -4.16 13.84 5.12
N SER A 18 -3.47 12.71 5.14
CA SER A 18 -2.69 12.23 4.01
C SER A 18 -3.59 11.48 3.02
N THR A 19 -3.12 11.34 1.79
CA THR A 19 -3.77 10.55 0.75
C THR A 19 -2.96 9.28 0.52
N SER A 20 -3.63 8.13 0.50
CA SER A 20 -3.04 6.85 0.14
C SER A 20 -3.43 6.47 -1.27
N GLY A 21 -2.45 6.04 -2.06
CA GLY A 21 -2.64 5.48 -3.38
C GLY A 21 -2.21 4.03 -3.45
N SER A 22 -2.93 3.22 -4.19
CA SER A 22 -2.55 1.85 -4.50
C SER A 22 -2.97 1.45 -5.90
N VAL A 23 -2.13 0.63 -6.54
CA VAL A 23 -2.39 0.07 -7.87
C VAL A 23 -2.03 -1.41 -7.84
N PHE A 24 -2.89 -2.23 -8.41
CA PHE A 24 -2.65 -3.66 -8.55
C PHE A 24 -2.64 -4.04 -10.03
N ILE A 25 -1.61 -4.81 -10.42
CA ILE A 25 -1.35 -5.20 -11.80
C ILE A 25 -1.38 -6.73 -11.90
N LEU A 26 -2.11 -7.23 -12.87
CA LEU A 26 -2.19 -8.63 -13.23
C LEU A 26 -1.88 -8.77 -14.73
N ASN A 27 -0.88 -9.59 -15.07
CA ASN A 27 -0.48 -9.84 -16.47
C ASN A 27 -0.24 -8.55 -17.29
N GLY A 28 0.37 -7.54 -16.67
CA GLY A 28 0.69 -6.26 -17.31
C GLY A 28 -0.47 -5.25 -17.40
N GLY A 29 -1.66 -5.63 -16.94
CA GLY A 29 -2.84 -4.77 -16.92
C GLY A 29 -3.21 -4.33 -15.50
N VAL A 30 -3.63 -3.07 -15.36
CA VAL A 30 -4.17 -2.56 -14.09
C VAL A 30 -5.56 -3.16 -13.86
N VAL A 31 -5.75 -3.85 -12.73
CA VAL A 31 -7.03 -4.47 -12.35
C VAL A 31 -7.75 -3.70 -11.26
N VAL A 32 -7.00 -3.06 -10.35
CA VAL A 32 -7.56 -2.21 -9.29
C VAL A 32 -6.61 -1.03 -9.07
N TRP A 33 -7.17 0.13 -8.86
CA TRP A 33 -6.45 1.31 -8.39
C TRP A 33 -7.32 2.10 -7.41
N ARG A 34 -6.68 2.74 -6.45
CA ARG A 34 -7.36 3.57 -5.45
C ARG A 34 -6.52 4.79 -5.11
N SER A 35 -7.20 5.89 -4.88
CA SER A 35 -6.64 7.11 -4.29
C SER A 35 -7.65 7.61 -3.27
N ILE A 36 -7.34 7.49 -1.99
CA ILE A 36 -8.28 7.82 -0.92
C ILE A 36 -7.60 8.64 0.17
N LYS A 37 -8.37 9.56 0.74
CA LYS A 37 -7.96 10.28 1.94
C LYS A 37 -7.93 9.31 3.12
N GLN A 38 -6.84 9.34 3.89
CA GLN A 38 -6.72 8.52 5.09
C GLN A 38 -7.73 8.93 6.14
N SER A 39 -8.26 7.96 6.89
CA SER A 39 -9.25 8.18 7.94
C SER A 39 -8.65 8.82 9.21
N CYS A 40 -7.36 8.66 9.43
CA CYS A 40 -6.61 9.20 10.56
C CYS A 40 -5.56 10.22 10.10
N ILE A 41 -5.12 11.06 11.02
CA ILE A 41 -4.03 12.00 10.78
C ILE A 41 -2.72 11.29 11.12
N ALA A 42 -1.80 11.22 10.16
CA ALA A 42 -0.44 10.73 10.39
C ALA A 42 0.44 11.89 10.88
N ASP A 43 1.26 11.63 11.89
CA ASP A 43 2.16 12.63 12.46
C ASP A 43 3.50 12.74 11.70
N SER A 44 3.77 11.82 10.82
CA SER A 44 4.98 11.80 10.01
C SER A 44 4.74 11.16 8.65
N THR A 45 5.65 11.40 7.72
CA THR A 45 5.66 10.71 6.41
C THR A 45 5.69 9.20 6.57
N MET A 46 6.46 8.68 7.53
CA MET A 46 6.53 7.26 7.83
C MET A 46 5.19 6.70 8.28
N GLU A 47 4.48 7.39 9.16
CA GLU A 47 3.14 6.96 9.58
C GLU A 47 2.13 6.96 8.43
N ALA A 48 2.18 7.96 7.55
CA ALA A 48 1.36 8.01 6.35
C ALA A 48 1.65 6.80 5.43
N GLU A 49 2.91 6.43 5.27
CA GLU A 49 3.32 5.25 4.52
C GLU A 49 2.81 3.95 5.18
N TYR A 50 2.85 3.81 6.49
CA TYR A 50 2.27 2.68 7.21
C TYR A 50 0.77 2.55 6.98
N VAL A 51 0.05 3.65 7.07
CA VAL A 51 -1.39 3.67 6.83
C VAL A 51 -1.69 3.25 5.39
N GLY A 52 -0.95 3.79 4.42
CA GLY A 52 -1.08 3.44 3.02
C GLY A 52 -0.78 1.95 2.76
N ALA A 53 0.30 1.43 3.31
CA ALA A 53 0.67 0.03 3.19
C ALA A 53 -0.35 -0.91 3.85
N CYS A 54 -0.93 -0.51 4.98
CA CYS A 54 -2.00 -1.27 5.64
C CYS A 54 -3.25 -1.38 4.75
N GLU A 55 -3.70 -0.27 4.20
CA GLU A 55 -4.87 -0.24 3.31
C GLU A 55 -4.61 -1.05 2.03
N ALA A 56 -3.43 -0.90 1.43
CA ALA A 56 -3.03 -1.70 0.27
C ALA A 56 -2.92 -3.20 0.58
N SER A 57 -2.43 -3.57 1.75
CA SER A 57 -2.34 -4.97 2.18
C SER A 57 -3.71 -5.61 2.36
N LYS A 58 -4.68 -4.89 2.91
CA LYS A 58 -6.08 -5.35 3.00
C LYS A 58 -6.68 -5.58 1.62
N GLU A 59 -6.48 -4.64 0.71
CA GLU A 59 -6.95 -4.75 -0.67
C GLU A 59 -6.30 -5.95 -1.38
N ALA A 60 -5.01 -6.17 -1.17
CA ALA A 60 -4.27 -7.30 -1.70
C ALA A 60 -4.85 -8.64 -1.22
N VAL A 61 -5.14 -8.77 0.06
CA VAL A 61 -5.76 -9.98 0.64
C VAL A 61 -7.13 -10.22 0.03
N TRP A 62 -7.95 -9.19 -0.05
CA TRP A 62 -9.27 -9.28 -0.66
C TRP A 62 -9.19 -9.69 -2.14
N LEU A 63 -8.36 -9.02 -2.90
CA LEU A 63 -8.18 -9.27 -4.34
C LEU A 63 -7.66 -10.68 -4.60
N ARG A 64 -6.72 -11.16 -3.80
CA ARG A 64 -6.22 -12.53 -3.86
C ARG A 64 -7.32 -13.55 -3.64
N LYS A 65 -8.15 -13.38 -2.62
CA LYS A 65 -9.29 -14.26 -2.35
C LYS A 65 -10.32 -14.22 -3.48
N PHE A 66 -10.60 -13.04 -4.01
CA PHE A 66 -11.53 -12.85 -5.12
C PHE A 66 -11.05 -13.57 -6.39
N LEU A 67 -9.79 -13.42 -6.76
CA LEU A 67 -9.19 -14.09 -7.92
C LEU A 67 -9.14 -15.61 -7.74
N LYS A 68 -8.89 -16.07 -6.53
CA LYS A 68 -8.97 -17.51 -6.20
C LYS A 68 -10.39 -18.05 -6.39
N TYR A 69 -11.38 -17.32 -5.93
CA TYR A 69 -12.79 -17.67 -6.11
C TYR A 69 -13.19 -17.75 -7.58
N LEU A 70 -12.70 -16.85 -8.41
CA LEU A 70 -12.97 -16.84 -9.85
C LEU A 70 -12.18 -17.89 -10.65
N GLU A 71 -11.22 -18.56 -10.03
CA GLU A 71 -10.34 -19.55 -10.68
C GLU A 71 -9.56 -19.00 -11.91
N VAL A 72 -9.31 -17.69 -11.93
CA VAL A 72 -8.71 -16.98 -13.08
C VAL A 72 -7.18 -17.03 -13.06
N VAL A 73 -6.56 -17.33 -11.91
CA VAL A 73 -5.11 -17.25 -11.71
C VAL A 73 -4.56 -18.60 -11.26
N LEU A 74 -3.54 -19.10 -11.98
CA LEU A 74 -2.93 -20.40 -11.74
C LEU A 74 -2.08 -20.48 -10.46
N ASN A 75 -1.52 -19.37 -9.98
CA ASN A 75 -0.54 -19.33 -8.87
C ASN A 75 -1.04 -18.45 -7.71
N VAL A 76 -2.26 -18.65 -7.26
CA VAL A 76 -2.87 -17.86 -6.17
C VAL A 76 -2.28 -18.19 -4.81
N ASP A 77 -1.56 -19.30 -4.66
CA ASP A 77 -0.99 -19.75 -3.39
C ASP A 77 0.32 -19.02 -3.03
N GLU A 78 0.96 -18.35 -3.99
CA GLU A 78 2.12 -17.51 -3.74
C GLU A 78 1.72 -16.17 -3.10
N PRO A 79 2.55 -15.61 -2.18
CA PRO A 79 2.31 -14.28 -1.62
C PRO A 79 2.24 -13.23 -2.73
N MET A 80 1.32 -12.28 -2.59
CA MET A 80 1.30 -11.12 -3.47
C MET A 80 2.43 -10.17 -3.10
N THR A 81 3.20 -9.72 -4.07
CA THR A 81 4.25 -8.72 -3.84
C THR A 81 3.64 -7.32 -3.82
N LEU A 82 3.86 -6.60 -2.72
CA LEU A 82 3.49 -5.21 -2.55
C LEU A 82 4.75 -4.35 -2.45
N TYR A 83 4.91 -3.43 -3.39
CA TYR A 83 6.04 -2.51 -3.42
C TYR A 83 5.72 -1.20 -2.71
N CYS A 84 6.61 -0.77 -1.81
CA CYS A 84 6.55 0.48 -1.05
C CYS A 84 7.88 1.22 -1.13
N ASP A 85 7.87 2.54 -1.01
CA ASP A 85 9.09 3.35 -0.98
C ASP A 85 9.97 3.08 0.25
N ASN A 86 9.36 2.96 1.41
CA ASN A 86 10.02 2.74 2.71
C ASN A 86 9.79 1.32 3.24
N SER A 87 9.89 0.32 2.38
CA SER A 87 9.58 -1.07 2.75
C SER A 87 10.46 -1.62 3.86
N GLY A 88 11.70 -1.15 3.98
CA GLY A 88 12.59 -1.57 5.07
C GLY A 88 11.99 -1.27 6.44
N ASP A 89 11.40 -0.11 6.59
CA ASP A 89 10.76 0.32 7.83
C ASP A 89 9.39 -0.34 8.01
N VAL A 90 8.65 -0.55 6.93
CA VAL A 90 7.35 -1.24 6.95
C VAL A 90 7.51 -2.74 7.18
N ALA A 91 8.45 -3.40 6.48
CA ALA A 91 8.64 -4.85 6.56
C ALA A 91 9.40 -5.28 7.83
N ASN A 92 10.39 -4.53 8.27
CA ASN A 92 11.13 -4.78 9.51
C ASN A 92 10.35 -4.43 10.77
N SER A 93 9.22 -3.76 10.58
CA SER A 93 8.22 -3.46 11.60
C SER A 93 8.81 -3.20 12.98
N LYS A 94 9.85 -2.37 13.03
CA LYS A 94 10.31 -1.81 14.30
C LYS A 94 9.22 -0.90 14.81
N GLU A 95 8.66 -1.28 15.93
CA GLU A 95 7.68 -0.49 16.65
C GLU A 95 8.16 0.96 16.71
N PRO A 96 7.43 1.90 16.14
CA PRO A 96 7.84 3.28 16.17
C PRO A 96 7.90 3.76 17.62
N ARG A 97 9.06 4.20 18.07
CA ARG A 97 9.40 4.53 19.47
C ARG A 97 8.70 5.76 20.06
N SER A 98 7.59 6.23 19.52
CA SER A 98 6.89 7.40 20.03
C SER A 98 5.77 7.01 20.98
N HIS A 99 5.90 7.36 22.23
CA HIS A 99 4.94 7.08 23.32
C HIS A 99 3.59 7.82 23.20
N LYS A 100 3.38 8.64 22.18
CA LYS A 100 2.15 9.44 21.99
C LYS A 100 1.26 8.94 20.86
N ARG A 101 1.40 7.70 20.44
CA ARG A 101 0.68 7.20 19.26
C ARG A 101 -0.75 6.85 19.53
N SER A 102 -1.58 7.22 18.58
CA SER A 102 -2.95 6.79 18.57
C SER A 102 -3.01 5.25 18.43
N LYS A 103 -3.90 4.64 19.18
CA LYS A 103 -4.20 3.19 19.11
C LYS A 103 -4.49 2.71 17.67
N HIS A 104 -4.84 3.62 16.78
CA HIS A 104 -5.11 3.34 15.37
C HIS A 104 -3.87 2.97 14.58
N ILE A 105 -2.73 3.63 14.83
CA ILE A 105 -1.46 3.34 14.17
C ILE A 105 -0.90 1.99 14.63
N GLU A 106 -0.97 1.70 15.93
CA GLU A 106 -0.58 0.39 16.47
C GLU A 106 -1.39 -0.76 15.85
N ARG A 107 -2.70 -0.60 15.73
CA ARG A 107 -3.55 -1.62 15.11
C ARG A 107 -3.20 -1.87 13.66
N LYS A 108 -2.91 -0.82 12.90
CA LYS A 108 -2.50 -0.91 11.50
C LYS A 108 -1.16 -1.61 11.36
N TYR A 109 -0.24 -1.32 12.24
CA TYR A 109 1.05 -1.96 12.33
C TYR A 109 0.93 -3.47 12.60
N HIS A 110 0.15 -3.87 13.60
CA HIS A 110 -0.09 -5.27 13.91
C HIS A 110 -0.79 -6.01 12.77
N LEU A 111 -1.71 -5.35 12.08
CA LEU A 111 -2.41 -5.93 10.95
C LEU A 111 -1.48 -6.22 9.77
N ILE A 112 -0.59 -5.29 9.40
CA ILE A 112 0.41 -5.53 8.35
C ILE A 112 1.30 -6.72 8.73
N ARG A 113 1.79 -6.73 9.94
CA ARG A 113 2.65 -7.80 10.46
C ARG A 113 1.95 -9.16 10.40
N GLU A 114 0.70 -9.22 10.80
CA GLU A 114 -0.11 -10.44 10.72
C GLU A 114 -0.28 -10.91 9.28
N ILE A 115 -0.63 -10.02 8.35
CA ILE A 115 -0.80 -10.33 6.93
C ILE A 115 0.50 -10.88 6.32
N VAL A 116 1.64 -10.25 6.63
CA VAL A 116 2.96 -10.71 6.16
C VAL A 116 3.33 -12.06 6.76
N GLN A 117 3.08 -12.26 8.05
CA GLN A 117 3.37 -13.53 8.73
C GLN A 117 2.52 -14.69 8.22
N ARG A 118 1.28 -14.44 7.83
CA ARG A 118 0.42 -15.46 7.20
C ARG A 118 0.88 -15.85 5.79
N GLY A 119 1.79 -15.09 5.19
CA GLY A 119 2.25 -15.30 3.82
C GLY A 119 1.27 -14.86 2.73
N ASP A 120 0.31 -14.01 3.05
CA ASP A 120 -0.64 -13.46 2.08
C ASP A 120 0.01 -12.39 1.20
N VAL A 121 0.89 -11.58 1.77
CA VAL A 121 1.57 -10.45 1.13
C VAL A 121 3.04 -10.45 1.51
N GLU A 122 3.90 -10.17 0.54
CA GLU A 122 5.32 -9.88 0.73
C GLU A 122 5.55 -8.41 0.41
N VAL A 123 6.13 -7.65 1.35
CA VAL A 123 6.43 -6.24 1.18
C VAL A 123 7.87 -6.06 0.73
N LYS A 124 8.06 -5.39 -0.41
CA LYS A 124 9.39 -5.12 -0.99
C LYS A 124 9.59 -3.62 -1.23
N LYS A 125 10.84 -3.19 -1.13
CA LYS A 125 11.21 -1.82 -1.51
C LYS A 125 11.29 -1.71 -3.03
N ILE A 126 10.76 -0.63 -3.59
CA ILE A 126 10.94 -0.30 -5.00
C ILE A 126 12.42 0.00 -5.23
N SER A 127 13.06 -0.71 -6.17
CA SER A 127 14.45 -0.45 -6.54
C SER A 127 14.58 0.90 -7.23
N THR A 128 15.79 1.53 -7.14
CA THR A 128 16.04 2.84 -7.77
C THR A 128 15.88 2.79 -9.29
N VAL A 129 16.14 1.63 -9.89
CA VAL A 129 16.00 1.40 -11.35
C VAL A 129 14.53 1.28 -11.74
N ASP A 130 13.73 0.64 -10.90
CA ASP A 130 12.29 0.46 -11.13
C ASP A 130 11.49 1.72 -10.79
N LYS A 131 12.04 2.60 -9.94
CA LYS A 131 11.41 3.90 -9.58
C LYS A 131 11.13 4.77 -10.79
N ASP A 132 12.08 4.89 -11.69
CA ASP A 132 11.93 5.75 -12.87
C ASP A 132 10.90 5.20 -13.87
N PHE A 133 10.79 3.87 -13.95
CA PHE A 133 9.86 3.22 -14.87
C PHE A 133 8.45 3.06 -14.26
N ASP A 134 8.38 2.59 -13.02
CA ASP A 134 7.10 2.25 -12.38
C ASP A 134 6.44 3.45 -11.70
N GLN A 135 7.20 4.37 -11.11
CA GLN A 135 6.64 5.63 -10.61
C GLN A 135 6.12 6.52 -11.73
N HIS A 136 6.75 6.48 -12.88
CA HIS A 136 6.25 7.22 -14.05
C HIS A 136 4.94 6.61 -14.56
N ARG A 137 4.84 5.28 -14.62
CA ARG A 137 3.61 4.57 -15.00
C ARG A 137 2.51 4.68 -13.95
N VAL A 138 2.83 4.45 -12.68
CA VAL A 138 1.87 4.50 -11.56
C VAL A 138 1.53 5.95 -11.23
N GLY A 139 2.51 6.85 -11.21
CA GLY A 139 2.31 8.27 -10.94
C GLY A 139 1.56 9.00 -12.05
N LEU A 140 1.81 8.67 -13.32
CA LEU A 140 1.03 9.17 -14.45
C LEU A 140 -0.38 8.59 -14.42
N GLY A 141 -0.52 7.29 -14.20
CA GLY A 141 -1.83 6.66 -14.07
C GLY A 141 -2.64 7.27 -12.93
N MET A 142 -2.05 7.42 -11.75
CA MET A 142 -2.74 8.03 -10.60
C MET A 142 -3.07 9.52 -10.81
N LYS A 143 -2.20 10.29 -11.45
CA LYS A 143 -2.46 11.71 -11.74
C LYS A 143 -3.49 11.89 -12.85
N GLU A 144 -3.44 11.11 -13.91
CA GLU A 144 -4.44 11.17 -14.98
C GLU A 144 -5.82 10.76 -14.48
N TYR A 145 -5.93 9.74 -13.65
CA TYR A 145 -7.22 9.30 -13.11
C TYR A 145 -7.76 10.20 -11.99
N THR A 146 -6.92 10.92 -11.26
CA THR A 146 -7.38 11.91 -10.27
C THR A 146 -8.01 13.12 -10.95
N HIS A 147 -7.62 13.45 -12.17
CA HIS A 147 -8.24 14.52 -12.95
C HIS A 147 -9.57 14.13 -13.63
N LEU A 148 -9.85 12.82 -13.74
CA LEU A 148 -11.09 12.31 -14.33
C LEU A 148 -12.22 12.11 -13.30
N LEU A 149 -11.91 12.26 -12.03
CA LEU A 149 -12.86 12.21 -10.93
C LEU A 149 -13.12 13.60 -10.35
#